data_4a9e389054865910a2e13f230f753daa
#
_entry.id   4a9e389054865910a2e13f230f753daa
#
_cell.length_a   1.000
_cell.length_b   1.000
_cell.length_c   1.000
_cell.angle_alpha   90.00
_cell.angle_beta   90.00
_cell.angle_gamma   90.00
#
_symmetry.space_group_name_H-M   'P 1'
#
loop_
_entity.id
_entity.type
_entity.pdbx_description
1 polymer ?
#
loop_
_entity_poly.entity_id
_entity_poly.type
_entity_poly.pdbx_seq_one_letter_code
_entity_poly.pdbx_strand_id
1 'polypeptide(L)'
;MTAPVPREDADIDAASDEYARRFAGAVGRWFLNTQTRLTLSALEGLEAGALVLDVGGGHAQVAPALIEAGFRVVVVGSDAACGRRLEPWTSTGRCRFDVADLQRLPYRDREFDAVISYRMLAHSVRWIGLIDELCRVARDRAIVDYPSWRSVNAISRGLFAMKRSIEGALTRPFALYRPAQVAAAFAAAGLVVRSQTPQFFLPMALHRLTRSARLGRLLEGPARGLRLTRYLGSPVIVRADRRHD
;
A
#
# COMPACT_ATOMS: atom_id res chain seq x y z
N MET A 1 7.01 18.88 29.20
CA MET A 1 6.37 17.59 28.87
C MET A 1 5.86 17.70 27.44
N THR A 2 6.53 17.06 26.48
CA THR A 2 6.05 16.95 25.12
C THR A 2 4.84 16.05 25.10
N ALA A 3 3.73 16.50 24.48
CA ALA A 3 2.54 15.66 24.30
C ALA A 3 2.94 14.33 23.65
N PRO A 4 2.38 13.18 24.06
CA PRO A 4 2.68 11.91 23.44
C PRO A 4 2.37 11.99 21.95
N VAL A 5 3.35 11.62 21.12
CA VAL A 5 3.17 11.57 19.66
C VAL A 5 2.07 10.55 19.37
N PRO A 6 0.99 10.93 18.70
CA PRO A 6 -0.11 10.01 18.43
C PRO A 6 0.41 8.80 17.65
N ARG A 7 0.04 7.60 18.11
CA ARG A 7 0.33 6.33 17.44
C ARG A 7 -0.36 6.32 16.07
N GLU A 8 0.37 5.98 15.02
CA GLU A 8 -0.18 5.86 13.69
C GLU A 8 -0.71 4.43 13.49
N ASP A 9 -2.03 4.29 13.54
CA ASP A 9 -2.75 3.02 13.60
C ASP A 9 -3.76 2.84 12.43
N ALA A 10 -3.42 3.38 11.27
CA ALA A 10 -4.27 3.32 10.08
C ALA A 10 -4.52 1.88 9.58
N ASP A 11 -3.66 0.95 9.93
CA ASP A 11 -3.76 -0.48 9.62
C ASP A 11 -4.89 -1.17 10.39
N ILE A 12 -5.29 -0.68 11.57
CA ILE A 12 -6.43 -1.22 12.32
C ILE A 12 -7.72 -1.09 11.48
N ASP A 13 -7.95 0.10 10.89
CA ASP A 13 -9.09 0.29 10.00
C ASP A 13 -8.99 -0.59 8.77
N ALA A 14 -7.79 -0.71 8.18
CA ALA A 14 -7.55 -1.54 7.00
C ALA A 14 -7.77 -3.04 7.28
N ALA A 15 -7.55 -3.50 8.51
CA ALA A 15 -7.80 -4.87 8.94
C ALA A 15 -9.29 -5.15 9.25
N SER A 16 -10.13 -4.13 9.36
CA SER A 16 -11.54 -4.27 9.75
C SER A 16 -12.39 -4.97 8.69
N ASP A 17 -13.50 -5.58 9.13
CA ASP A 17 -14.46 -6.21 8.22
C ASP A 17 -15.21 -5.19 7.38
N GLU A 18 -15.42 -3.97 7.92
CA GLU A 18 -16.02 -2.87 7.19
C GLU A 18 -15.12 -2.46 6.00
N TYR A 19 -13.83 -2.36 6.24
CA TYR A 19 -12.89 -2.04 5.18
C TYR A 19 -12.80 -3.15 4.13
N ALA A 20 -12.80 -4.41 4.55
CA ALA A 20 -12.79 -5.56 3.63
C ALA A 20 -14.02 -5.59 2.72
N ARG A 21 -15.20 -5.20 3.24
CA ARG A 21 -16.42 -5.09 2.43
C ARG A 21 -16.27 -4.13 1.24
N ARG A 22 -15.39 -3.12 1.32
CA ARG A 22 -15.09 -2.21 0.21
C ARG A 22 -14.43 -2.90 -0.97
N PHE A 23 -13.84 -4.08 -0.74
CA PHE A 23 -13.20 -4.92 -1.76
C PHE A 23 -14.00 -6.20 -2.06
N ALA A 24 -15.22 -6.30 -1.56
CA ALA A 24 -16.11 -7.39 -1.90
C ALA A 24 -16.57 -7.32 -3.37
N GLY A 25 -17.02 -8.48 -3.90
CA GLY A 25 -17.54 -8.58 -5.26
C GLY A 25 -16.45 -8.54 -6.36
N ALA A 26 -16.90 -8.57 -7.62
CA ALA A 26 -16.01 -8.71 -8.78
C ALA A 26 -15.05 -7.51 -8.98
N VAL A 27 -15.54 -6.30 -8.73
CA VAL A 27 -14.74 -5.07 -8.87
C VAL A 27 -13.68 -4.99 -7.78
N GLY A 28 -14.03 -5.28 -6.53
CA GLY A 28 -13.08 -5.29 -5.42
C GLY A 28 -11.97 -6.33 -5.64
N ARG A 29 -12.32 -7.57 -6.02
CA ARG A 29 -11.33 -8.59 -6.38
C ARG A 29 -10.44 -8.15 -7.55
N TRP A 30 -10.97 -7.47 -8.56
CA TRP A 30 -10.15 -6.93 -9.65
C TRP A 30 -9.13 -5.91 -9.16
N PHE A 31 -9.48 -5.03 -8.23
CA PHE A 31 -8.55 -4.08 -7.63
C PHE A 31 -7.43 -4.80 -6.88
N LEU A 32 -7.80 -5.74 -6.00
CA LEU A 32 -6.84 -6.51 -5.21
C LEU A 32 -5.91 -7.34 -6.11
N ASN A 33 -6.46 -8.04 -7.11
CA ASN A 33 -5.66 -8.83 -8.07
C ASN A 33 -4.72 -7.95 -8.89
N THR A 34 -5.13 -6.72 -9.24
CA THR A 34 -4.25 -5.77 -9.95
C THR A 34 -3.08 -5.36 -9.05
N GLN A 35 -3.35 -5.03 -7.80
CA GLN A 35 -2.30 -4.69 -6.84
C GLN A 35 -1.36 -5.87 -6.60
N THR A 36 -1.89 -7.06 -6.34
CA THR A 36 -1.10 -8.29 -6.11
C THR A 36 -0.19 -8.59 -7.30
N ARG A 37 -0.71 -8.58 -8.52
CA ARG A 37 0.10 -8.81 -9.73
C ARG A 37 1.23 -7.79 -9.87
N LEU A 38 0.97 -6.52 -9.63
CA LEU A 38 1.99 -5.47 -9.70
C LEU A 38 3.02 -5.60 -8.58
N THR A 39 2.60 -6.08 -7.40
CA THR A 39 3.51 -6.38 -6.28
C THR A 39 4.46 -7.51 -6.64
N LEU A 40 3.93 -8.63 -7.16
CA LEU A 40 4.77 -9.75 -7.58
C LEU A 40 5.75 -9.33 -8.69
N SER A 41 5.29 -8.53 -9.67
CA SER A 41 6.19 -7.98 -10.70
C SER A 41 7.24 -7.02 -10.10
N ALA A 42 6.89 -6.25 -9.06
CA ALA A 42 7.87 -5.41 -8.36
C ALA A 42 8.89 -6.23 -7.55
N LEU A 43 8.59 -7.47 -7.21
CA LEU A 43 9.48 -8.41 -6.51
C LEU A 43 10.32 -9.29 -7.44
N GLU A 44 10.09 -9.22 -8.76
CA GLU A 44 10.89 -9.96 -9.75
C GLU A 44 12.39 -9.72 -9.54
N GLY A 45 13.17 -10.81 -9.65
CA GLY A 45 14.60 -10.82 -9.42
C GLY A 45 15.04 -11.10 -7.97
N LEU A 46 14.11 -11.21 -7.01
CA LEU A 46 14.41 -11.78 -5.70
C LEU A 46 14.39 -13.31 -5.77
N GLU A 47 15.27 -13.93 -5.00
CA GLU A 47 15.38 -15.39 -4.96
C GLU A 47 14.17 -16.04 -4.26
N ALA A 48 13.89 -17.29 -4.58
CA ALA A 48 12.92 -18.09 -3.86
C ALA A 48 13.35 -18.22 -2.38
N GLY A 49 12.40 -18.07 -1.47
CA GLY A 49 12.69 -18.05 -0.03
C GLY A 49 13.19 -16.71 0.52
N ALA A 50 13.30 -15.66 -0.29
CA ALA A 50 13.60 -14.33 0.20
C ALA A 50 12.61 -13.90 1.30
N LEU A 51 13.11 -13.16 2.29
CA LEU A 51 12.34 -12.72 3.45
C LEU A 51 11.66 -11.38 3.15
N VAL A 52 10.34 -11.37 3.16
CA VAL A 52 9.52 -10.19 2.86
C VAL A 52 8.75 -9.75 4.09
N LEU A 53 8.83 -8.45 4.42
CA LEU A 53 8.04 -7.81 5.46
C LEU A 53 6.85 -7.06 4.83
N ASP A 54 5.63 -7.30 5.32
CA ASP A 54 4.41 -6.56 4.95
C ASP A 54 3.98 -5.68 6.14
N VAL A 55 4.23 -4.38 6.06
CA VAL A 55 3.98 -3.40 7.12
C VAL A 55 2.57 -2.83 6.99
N GLY A 56 1.74 -3.04 8.01
CA GLY A 56 0.32 -2.69 7.99
C GLY A 56 -0.51 -3.68 7.16
N GLY A 57 0.01 -4.89 6.90
CA GLY A 57 -0.59 -5.91 6.02
C GLY A 57 -1.79 -6.67 6.58
N GLY A 58 -2.40 -6.20 7.68
CA GLY A 58 -3.50 -6.90 8.38
C GLY A 58 -4.77 -7.18 7.56
N HIS A 59 -4.90 -6.59 6.38
CA HIS A 59 -5.95 -6.97 5.43
C HIS A 59 -5.75 -8.36 4.81
N ALA A 60 -4.58 -8.97 5.00
CA ALA A 60 -4.20 -10.28 4.47
C ALA A 60 -4.36 -10.40 2.94
N GLN A 61 -4.09 -9.32 2.21
CA GLN A 61 -4.24 -9.31 0.76
C GLN A 61 -2.98 -9.78 0.04
N VAL A 62 -1.83 -9.31 0.49
CA VAL A 62 -0.55 -9.51 -0.20
C VAL A 62 0.14 -10.77 0.33
N ALA A 63 0.13 -10.98 1.63
CA ALA A 63 0.82 -12.09 2.29
C ALA A 63 0.49 -13.47 1.70
N PRO A 64 -0.77 -13.86 1.42
CA PRO A 64 -1.07 -15.15 0.81
C PRO A 64 -0.39 -15.36 -0.55
N ALA A 65 -0.43 -14.33 -1.41
CA ALA A 65 0.17 -14.41 -2.74
C ALA A 65 1.71 -14.47 -2.68
N LEU A 66 2.32 -13.80 -1.71
CA LEU A 66 3.77 -13.90 -1.47
C LEU A 66 4.17 -15.30 -1.01
N ILE A 67 3.38 -15.90 -0.11
CA ILE A 67 3.60 -17.27 0.37
C ILE A 67 3.48 -18.26 -0.78
N GLU A 68 2.47 -18.11 -1.65
CA GLU A 68 2.27 -18.95 -2.83
C GLU A 68 3.40 -18.79 -3.86
N ALA A 69 3.99 -17.58 -3.95
CA ALA A 69 5.16 -17.31 -4.78
C ALA A 69 6.49 -17.81 -4.19
N GLY A 70 6.45 -18.44 -3.00
CA GLY A 70 7.62 -19.06 -2.37
C GLY A 70 8.44 -18.16 -1.47
N PHE A 71 7.94 -16.97 -1.12
CA PHE A 71 8.61 -16.07 -0.17
C PHE A 71 8.34 -16.47 1.29
N ARG A 72 9.29 -16.17 2.17
CA ARG A 72 9.08 -16.19 3.61
C ARG A 72 8.47 -14.85 4.03
N VAL A 73 7.35 -14.87 4.72
CA VAL A 73 6.56 -13.66 4.97
C VAL A 73 6.45 -13.39 6.47
N VAL A 74 6.77 -12.16 6.83
CA VAL A 74 6.46 -11.57 8.12
C VAL A 74 5.49 -10.43 7.88
N VAL A 75 4.41 -10.36 8.65
CA VAL A 75 3.48 -9.23 8.64
C VAL A 75 3.57 -8.53 9.99
N VAL A 76 3.63 -7.21 9.99
CA VAL A 76 3.59 -6.41 11.21
C VAL A 76 2.41 -5.47 11.20
N GLY A 77 1.66 -5.44 12.30
CA GLY A 77 0.54 -4.55 12.52
C GLY A 77 0.71 -3.74 13.80
N SER A 78 -0.04 -2.65 13.91
CA SER A 78 -0.01 -1.77 15.09
C SER A 78 -0.77 -2.37 16.30
N ASP A 79 -1.63 -3.35 16.06
CA ASP A 79 -2.47 -4.01 17.08
C ASP A 79 -2.67 -5.49 16.74
N ALA A 80 -2.89 -6.31 17.77
CA ALA A 80 -3.14 -7.74 17.62
C ALA A 80 -4.36 -8.05 16.75
N ALA A 81 -5.37 -7.18 16.73
CA ALA A 81 -6.55 -7.33 15.88
C ALA A 81 -6.21 -7.32 14.39
N CYS A 82 -5.09 -6.71 13.98
CA CYS A 82 -4.60 -6.72 12.61
C CYS A 82 -4.17 -8.11 12.13
N GLY A 83 -3.82 -9.03 13.06
CA GLY A 83 -3.40 -10.39 12.73
C GLY A 83 -4.55 -11.37 12.43
N ARG A 84 -5.79 -11.03 12.80
CA ARG A 84 -6.94 -11.96 12.75
C ARG A 84 -7.17 -12.58 11.37
N ARG A 85 -7.01 -11.83 10.29
CA ARG A 85 -7.19 -12.32 8.92
C ARG A 85 -6.05 -13.18 8.41
N LEU A 86 -4.91 -13.16 9.10
CA LEU A 86 -3.71 -13.94 8.76
C LEU A 86 -3.69 -15.31 9.45
N GLU A 87 -4.64 -15.55 10.35
CA GLU A 87 -4.72 -16.77 11.17
C GLU A 87 -4.58 -18.06 10.36
N PRO A 88 -5.18 -18.24 9.15
CA PRO A 88 -5.00 -19.45 8.36
C PRO A 88 -3.55 -19.74 7.95
N TRP A 89 -2.69 -18.72 7.90
CA TRP A 89 -1.27 -18.85 7.53
C TRP A 89 -0.35 -18.82 8.76
N THR A 90 -0.71 -18.07 9.79
CA THR A 90 0.09 -18.01 11.03
C THR A 90 -0.04 -19.28 11.85
N SER A 91 -1.23 -19.87 11.95
CA SER A 91 -1.47 -21.14 12.65
C SER A 91 -0.73 -22.33 12.01
N THR A 92 -0.44 -22.26 10.72
CA THR A 92 0.33 -23.30 10.00
C THR A 92 1.82 -22.98 9.87
N GLY A 93 2.30 -21.91 10.48
CA GLY A 93 3.69 -21.46 10.42
C GLY A 93 4.15 -20.94 9.05
N ARG A 94 3.23 -20.73 8.11
CA ARG A 94 3.53 -20.22 6.76
C ARG A 94 3.77 -18.70 6.74
N CYS A 95 3.36 -18.00 7.78
CA CYS A 95 3.53 -16.57 7.97
C CYS A 95 3.75 -16.29 9.45
N ARG A 96 4.57 -15.28 9.78
CA ARG A 96 4.67 -14.73 11.13
C ARG A 96 3.92 -13.41 11.20
N PHE A 97 3.21 -13.15 12.29
CA PHE A 97 2.59 -11.87 12.57
C PHE A 97 3.16 -11.28 13.86
N ASP A 98 3.63 -10.05 13.76
CA ASP A 98 4.19 -9.29 14.89
C ASP A 98 3.35 -8.04 15.16
N VAL A 99 3.36 -7.56 16.40
CA VAL A 99 2.69 -6.29 16.80
C VAL A 99 3.76 -5.29 17.20
N ALA A 100 3.75 -4.10 16.57
CA ALA A 100 4.74 -3.06 16.83
C ALA A 100 4.22 -1.66 16.51
N ASP A 101 4.97 -0.63 16.94
CA ASP A 101 4.83 0.72 16.40
C ASP A 101 5.39 0.75 14.97
N LEU A 102 4.52 1.04 13.99
CA LEU A 102 4.91 1.04 12.58
C LEU A 102 5.86 2.19 12.20
N GLN A 103 6.03 3.17 13.09
CA GLN A 103 7.02 4.23 12.97
C GLN A 103 8.38 3.89 13.60
N ARG A 104 8.45 2.73 14.30
CA ARG A 104 9.67 2.22 14.93
C ARG A 104 9.62 0.69 14.97
N LEU A 105 9.99 0.06 13.88
CA LEU A 105 9.91 -1.37 13.71
C LEU A 105 10.97 -2.10 14.57
N PRO A 106 10.61 -3.20 15.26
CA PRO A 106 11.52 -3.93 16.17
C PRO A 106 12.46 -4.87 15.41
N TYR A 107 12.94 -4.44 14.26
CA TYR A 107 13.82 -5.23 13.39
C TYR A 107 15.16 -4.54 13.19
N ARG A 108 16.18 -5.32 12.83
CA ARG A 108 17.52 -4.82 12.53
C ARG A 108 17.53 -4.09 11.18
N ASP A 109 18.54 -3.26 11.00
CA ASP A 109 18.80 -2.64 9.70
C ASP A 109 19.02 -3.73 8.65
N ARG A 110 18.39 -3.57 7.48
CA ARG A 110 18.52 -4.48 6.33
C ARG A 110 18.19 -5.95 6.64
N GLU A 111 17.24 -6.18 7.54
CA GLU A 111 16.85 -7.56 7.93
C GLU A 111 16.04 -8.26 6.83
N PHE A 112 15.25 -7.53 6.06
CA PHE A 112 14.33 -8.08 5.06
C PHE A 112 14.83 -7.80 3.65
N ASP A 113 14.79 -8.79 2.77
CA ASP A 113 15.16 -8.66 1.35
C ASP A 113 14.23 -7.65 0.65
N ALA A 114 12.94 -7.67 0.97
CA ALA A 114 11.99 -6.64 0.55
C ALA A 114 11.04 -6.24 1.69
N VAL A 115 10.60 -4.98 1.65
CA VAL A 115 9.61 -4.41 2.57
C VAL A 115 8.47 -3.82 1.76
N ILE A 116 7.24 -4.18 2.12
CA ILE A 116 6.02 -3.72 1.44
C ILE A 116 5.17 -2.95 2.45
N SER A 117 4.57 -1.84 2.05
CA SER A 117 3.58 -1.14 2.86
C SER A 117 2.53 -0.48 1.98
N TYR A 118 1.30 -0.96 2.04
CA TYR A 118 0.21 -0.44 1.24
C TYR A 118 -0.83 0.30 2.08
N ARG A 119 -1.36 1.38 1.50
CA ARG A 119 -2.43 2.22 2.09
C ARG A 119 -2.03 2.96 3.37
N MET A 120 -0.76 2.87 3.78
CA MET A 120 -0.27 3.51 4.98
C MET A 120 0.11 4.97 4.74
N LEU A 121 0.83 5.28 3.64
CA LEU A 121 1.28 6.64 3.37
C LEU A 121 0.12 7.66 3.34
N ALA A 122 -1.00 7.31 2.73
CA ALA A 122 -2.15 8.20 2.60
C ALA A 122 -2.71 8.67 3.95
N HIS A 123 -2.50 7.90 5.00
CA HIS A 123 -3.07 8.10 6.33
C HIS A 123 -2.02 8.42 7.39
N SER A 124 -0.74 8.40 7.05
CA SER A 124 0.34 8.73 7.96
C SER A 124 0.62 10.23 7.97
N VAL A 125 0.59 10.83 9.16
CA VAL A 125 1.02 12.22 9.36
C VAL A 125 2.54 12.31 9.24
N ARG A 126 3.27 11.31 9.77
CA ARG A 126 4.73 11.21 9.74
C ARG A 126 5.22 10.31 8.59
N TRP A 127 4.64 10.46 7.41
CA TRP A 127 4.90 9.59 6.27
C TRP A 127 6.39 9.53 5.83
N ILE A 128 7.17 10.59 6.06
CA ILE A 128 8.62 10.60 5.80
C ILE A 128 9.30 9.62 6.77
N GLY A 129 9.01 9.71 8.07
CA GLY A 129 9.54 8.78 9.07
C GLY A 129 9.14 7.33 8.80
N LEU A 130 7.92 7.10 8.30
CA LEU A 130 7.50 5.76 7.84
C LEU A 130 8.39 5.27 6.68
N ILE A 131 8.64 6.11 5.65
CA ILE A 131 9.55 5.74 4.55
C ILE A 131 10.96 5.45 5.07
N ASP A 132 11.49 6.30 5.97
CA ASP A 132 12.82 6.10 6.55
C ASP A 132 12.92 4.74 7.25
N GLU A 133 11.88 4.38 8.02
CA GLU A 133 11.86 3.13 8.77
C GLU A 133 11.69 1.90 7.86
N LEU A 134 10.83 1.99 6.84
CA LEU A 134 10.72 0.95 5.81
C LEU A 134 12.06 0.73 5.10
N CYS A 135 12.75 1.82 4.73
CA CYS A 135 14.05 1.76 4.07
C CYS A 135 15.15 1.25 5.01
N ARG A 136 15.11 1.58 6.30
CA ARG A 136 16.08 1.08 7.29
C ARG A 136 16.09 -0.43 7.34
N VAL A 137 14.91 -1.05 7.45
CA VAL A 137 14.79 -2.50 7.60
C VAL A 137 14.87 -3.26 6.27
N ALA A 138 14.75 -2.58 5.13
CA ALA A 138 14.90 -3.17 3.79
C ALA A 138 16.37 -3.37 3.44
N ARG A 139 16.74 -4.60 3.03
CA ARG A 139 18.07 -4.91 2.50
C ARG A 139 18.22 -4.37 1.08
N ASP A 140 17.31 -4.77 0.19
CA ASP A 140 17.43 -4.52 -1.24
C ASP A 140 16.33 -3.60 -1.76
N ARG A 141 15.10 -3.73 -1.23
CA ARG A 141 13.91 -3.16 -1.87
C ARG A 141 12.83 -2.72 -0.89
N ALA A 142 12.25 -1.55 -1.16
CA ALA A 142 11.02 -1.10 -0.52
C ALA A 142 9.93 -0.83 -1.56
N ILE A 143 8.70 -1.26 -1.27
CA ILE A 143 7.53 -1.12 -2.16
C ILE A 143 6.40 -0.48 -1.35
N VAL A 144 5.89 0.65 -1.84
CA VAL A 144 4.77 1.35 -1.20
C VAL A 144 3.73 1.75 -2.23
N ASP A 145 2.52 2.08 -1.78
CA ASP A 145 1.58 2.78 -2.63
C ASP A 145 1.24 4.18 -2.08
N TYR A 146 0.86 5.07 -2.98
CA TYR A 146 0.38 6.38 -2.62
C TYR A 146 -0.69 6.88 -3.61
N PRO A 147 -1.67 7.67 -3.14
CA PRO A 147 -2.61 8.35 -4.02
C PRO A 147 -1.94 9.56 -4.68
N SER A 148 -1.95 9.59 -6.02
CA SER A 148 -1.26 10.61 -6.79
C SER A 148 -2.06 11.91 -6.86
N TRP A 149 -1.36 13.04 -6.63
CA TRP A 149 -1.90 14.38 -6.89
C TRP A 149 -2.30 14.58 -8.36
N ARG A 150 -1.62 13.94 -9.31
CA ARG A 150 -1.88 14.05 -10.75
C ARG A 150 -3.10 13.27 -11.22
N SER A 151 -3.82 12.60 -10.34
CA SER A 151 -4.93 11.74 -10.71
C SER A 151 -6.24 12.50 -10.90
N VAL A 152 -7.14 11.94 -11.72
CA VAL A 152 -8.54 12.39 -11.82
C VAL A 152 -9.21 12.42 -10.44
N ASN A 153 -8.74 11.61 -9.49
CA ASN A 153 -9.18 11.63 -8.10
C ASN A 153 -8.84 12.95 -7.36
N ALA A 154 -7.83 13.71 -7.81
CA ALA A 154 -7.52 15.02 -7.23
C ALA A 154 -8.62 16.05 -7.55
N ILE A 155 -9.23 15.96 -8.73
CA ILE A 155 -10.33 16.83 -9.16
C ILE A 155 -11.59 16.53 -8.34
N SER A 156 -11.85 15.28 -8.01
CA SER A 156 -13.00 14.87 -7.20
C SER A 156 -12.91 15.33 -5.74
N ARG A 157 -11.73 15.75 -5.24
CA ARG A 157 -11.57 16.29 -3.88
C ARG A 157 -12.34 17.57 -3.64
N GLY A 158 -12.51 18.43 -4.63
CA GLY A 158 -13.37 19.61 -4.53
C GLY A 158 -14.82 19.22 -4.24
N LEU A 159 -15.32 18.19 -4.93
CA LEU A 159 -16.65 17.61 -4.71
C LEU A 159 -16.76 16.87 -3.37
N PHE A 160 -15.70 16.16 -2.94
CA PHE A 160 -15.66 15.46 -1.64
C PHE A 160 -15.49 16.41 -0.45
N ALA A 161 -14.76 17.52 -0.59
CA ALA A 161 -14.67 18.54 0.45
C ALA A 161 -16.04 19.16 0.74
N MET A 162 -16.82 19.39 -0.32
CA MET A 162 -18.20 19.87 -0.19
C MET A 162 -19.13 18.83 0.50
N LYS A 163 -18.95 17.56 0.21
CA LYS A 163 -19.71 16.47 0.87
C LYS A 163 -19.32 16.28 2.34
N ARG A 164 -18.05 16.49 2.71
CA ARG A 164 -17.56 16.43 4.10
C ARG A 164 -18.13 17.52 5.00
N SER A 165 -18.43 18.69 4.45
CA SER A 165 -19.12 19.75 5.19
C SER A 165 -20.56 19.39 5.55
N ILE A 166 -21.12 18.37 4.89
CA ILE A 166 -22.50 17.90 5.09
C ILE A 166 -22.56 16.66 6.01
N GLU A 167 -21.54 15.80 6.02
CA GLU A 167 -21.58 14.47 6.68
C GLU A 167 -20.80 14.37 8.00
N GLY A 168 -20.26 15.47 8.57
CA GLY A 168 -19.62 15.48 9.90
C GLY A 168 -18.33 14.66 10.01
N ALA A 169 -17.31 15.27 10.57
CA ALA A 169 -15.91 14.85 10.58
C ALA A 169 -15.62 13.60 11.41
N LEU A 170 -15.46 12.44 10.78
CA LEU A 170 -14.74 11.30 11.35
C LEU A 170 -13.86 10.59 10.28
N THR A 171 -13.28 11.35 9.35
CA THR A 171 -12.39 10.78 8.35
C THR A 171 -10.95 11.13 8.68
N ARG A 172 -10.09 10.09 8.82
CA ARG A 172 -8.64 10.25 8.96
C ARG A 172 -8.07 11.16 7.87
N PRO A 173 -6.96 11.86 8.13
CA PRO A 173 -6.26 12.64 7.11
C PRO A 173 -5.98 11.75 5.90
N PHE A 174 -6.31 12.24 4.71
CA PHE A 174 -6.00 11.55 3.45
C PHE A 174 -5.12 12.47 2.62
N ALA A 175 -3.83 12.17 2.57
CA ALA A 175 -2.85 12.96 1.84
C ALA A 175 -2.71 12.49 0.39
N LEU A 176 -2.50 13.44 -0.53
CA LEU A 176 -2.08 13.16 -1.91
C LEU A 176 -0.64 13.57 -2.10
N TYR A 177 0.10 12.80 -2.88
CA TYR A 177 1.52 13.01 -3.07
C TYR A 177 1.87 13.32 -4.53
N ARG A 178 2.89 14.16 -4.70
CA ARG A 178 3.54 14.32 -6.01
C ARG A 178 4.60 13.22 -6.16
N PRO A 179 4.75 12.60 -7.33
CA PRO A 179 5.78 11.58 -7.58
C PRO A 179 7.19 11.98 -7.13
N ALA A 180 7.56 13.25 -7.36
CA ALA A 180 8.86 13.76 -6.96
C ALA A 180 9.07 13.84 -5.44
N GLN A 181 8.01 14.12 -4.66
CA GLN A 181 8.10 14.14 -3.19
C GLN A 181 8.40 12.75 -2.62
N VAL A 182 7.70 11.73 -3.14
CA VAL A 182 7.93 10.34 -2.72
C VAL A 182 9.33 9.87 -3.15
N ALA A 183 9.75 10.21 -4.37
CA ALA A 183 11.10 9.88 -4.85
C ALA A 183 12.19 10.56 -4.02
N ALA A 184 12.00 11.82 -3.63
CA ALA A 184 12.96 12.54 -2.77
C ALA A 184 13.06 11.91 -1.38
N ALA A 185 11.93 11.47 -0.77
CA ALA A 185 11.95 10.79 0.52
C ALA A 185 12.73 9.46 0.45
N PHE A 186 12.50 8.64 -0.57
CA PHE A 186 13.29 7.42 -0.78
C PHE A 186 14.77 7.70 -1.00
N ALA A 187 15.10 8.74 -1.78
CA ALA A 187 16.49 9.11 -2.03
C ALA A 187 17.20 9.57 -0.73
N ALA A 188 16.51 10.33 0.13
CA ALA A 188 17.02 10.73 1.44
C ALA A 188 17.26 9.52 2.35
N ALA A 189 16.40 8.48 2.26
CA ALA A 189 16.54 7.23 3.00
C ALA A 189 17.50 6.21 2.35
N GLY A 190 18.26 6.59 1.30
CA GLY A 190 19.28 5.75 0.67
C GLY A 190 18.79 4.73 -0.35
N LEU A 191 17.54 4.82 -0.81
CA LEU A 191 16.99 4.00 -1.89
C LEU A 191 16.68 4.85 -3.13
N VAL A 192 16.78 4.24 -4.31
CA VAL A 192 16.47 4.89 -5.60
C VAL A 192 15.18 4.32 -6.17
N VAL A 193 14.23 5.19 -6.48
CA VAL A 193 12.99 4.79 -7.14
C VAL A 193 13.31 4.25 -8.54
N ARG A 194 12.98 2.98 -8.78
CA ARG A 194 13.16 2.27 -10.06
C ARG A 194 11.92 2.32 -10.91
N SER A 195 10.77 2.23 -10.29
CA SER A 195 9.49 2.31 -11.01
C SER A 195 8.40 2.98 -10.19
N GLN A 196 7.49 3.62 -10.90
CA GLN A 196 6.23 4.15 -10.36
C GLN A 196 5.12 3.69 -11.30
N THR A 197 4.27 2.78 -10.81
CA THR A 197 3.26 2.11 -11.62
C THR A 197 1.85 2.50 -11.15
N PRO A 198 1.20 3.44 -11.85
CA PRO A 198 -0.19 3.80 -11.58
C PRO A 198 -1.14 2.65 -11.92
N GLN A 199 -2.16 2.45 -11.09
CA GLN A 199 -3.05 1.28 -11.22
C GLN A 199 -4.26 1.55 -12.09
N PHE A 200 -5.01 2.62 -11.83
CA PHE A 200 -6.29 2.94 -12.48
C PHE A 200 -6.33 4.41 -12.90
N PHE A 201 -6.85 4.69 -14.09
CA PHE A 201 -7.10 6.05 -14.56
C PHE A 201 -8.35 6.64 -13.92
N LEU A 202 -9.45 5.90 -13.96
CA LEU A 202 -10.71 6.32 -13.38
C LEU A 202 -10.76 6.11 -11.86
N PRO A 203 -11.51 6.95 -11.14
CA PRO A 203 -11.70 6.79 -9.70
C PRO A 203 -12.26 5.41 -9.35
N MET A 204 -11.68 4.78 -8.31
CA MET A 204 -12.17 3.48 -7.81
C MET A 204 -13.66 3.52 -7.42
N ALA A 205 -14.17 4.67 -6.95
CA ALA A 205 -15.58 4.87 -6.66
C ALA A 205 -16.45 4.69 -7.91
N LEU A 206 -16.02 5.22 -9.06
CA LEU A 206 -16.74 5.07 -10.33
C LEU A 206 -16.81 3.59 -10.76
N HIS A 207 -15.69 2.87 -10.65
CA HIS A 207 -15.70 1.42 -10.94
C HIS A 207 -16.62 0.64 -10.01
N ARG A 208 -16.73 1.01 -8.72
CA ARG A 208 -17.69 0.37 -7.81
C ARG A 208 -19.14 0.58 -8.21
N LEU A 209 -19.49 1.75 -8.77
CA LEU A 209 -20.83 2.03 -9.29
C LEU A 209 -21.21 1.10 -10.44
N THR A 210 -20.25 0.69 -11.28
CA THR A 210 -20.52 -0.24 -12.40
C THR A 210 -20.86 -1.66 -11.94
N ARG A 211 -20.49 -2.05 -10.72
CA ARG A 211 -20.62 -3.41 -10.16
C ARG A 211 -20.03 -4.52 -11.05
N SER A 212 -19.36 -4.18 -12.14
CA SER A 212 -18.82 -5.09 -13.14
C SER A 212 -17.34 -4.83 -13.41
N ALA A 213 -16.50 -5.82 -13.10
CA ALA A 213 -15.08 -5.76 -13.43
C ALA A 213 -14.80 -5.78 -14.96
N ARG A 214 -15.72 -6.38 -15.75
CA ARG A 214 -15.62 -6.36 -17.21
C ARG A 214 -15.82 -4.96 -17.75
N LEU A 215 -16.90 -4.29 -17.30
CA LEU A 215 -17.17 -2.90 -17.69
C LEU A 215 -16.07 -1.96 -17.19
N GLY A 216 -15.60 -2.12 -15.95
CA GLY A 216 -14.47 -1.37 -15.43
C GLY A 216 -13.22 -1.48 -16.31
N ARG A 217 -12.86 -2.69 -16.75
CA ARG A 217 -11.73 -2.93 -17.68
C ARG A 217 -11.96 -2.30 -19.05
N LEU A 218 -13.17 -2.36 -19.57
CA LEU A 218 -13.53 -1.73 -20.83
C LEU A 218 -13.37 -0.20 -20.76
N LEU A 219 -13.82 0.42 -19.67
CA LEU A 219 -13.69 1.86 -19.46
C LEU A 219 -12.23 2.31 -19.28
N GLU A 220 -11.36 1.45 -18.71
CA GLU A 220 -9.92 1.71 -18.60
C GLU A 220 -9.16 1.52 -19.93
N GLY A 221 -9.72 0.76 -20.88
CA GLY A 221 -9.07 0.41 -22.15
C GLY A 221 -8.57 1.61 -22.94
N PRO A 222 -9.43 2.61 -23.27
CA PRO A 222 -9.01 3.80 -23.99
C PRO A 222 -7.90 4.58 -23.27
N ALA A 223 -8.04 4.77 -21.95
CA ALA A 223 -7.03 5.47 -21.16
C ALA A 223 -5.67 4.76 -21.16
N ARG A 224 -5.67 3.42 -21.15
CA ARG A 224 -4.45 2.61 -21.29
C ARG A 224 -3.85 2.70 -22.69
N GLY A 225 -4.68 2.60 -23.74
CA GLY A 225 -4.26 2.74 -25.13
C GLY A 225 -3.59 4.08 -25.39
N LEU A 226 -4.16 5.16 -24.86
CA LEU A 226 -3.61 6.52 -24.93
C LEU A 226 -2.52 6.80 -23.88
N ARG A 227 -2.08 5.80 -23.11
CA ARG A 227 -1.09 5.90 -22.01
C ARG A 227 -1.46 6.90 -20.89
N LEU A 228 -2.72 7.34 -20.82
CA LEU A 228 -3.18 8.30 -19.81
C LEU A 228 -3.04 7.73 -18.38
N THR A 229 -3.30 6.44 -18.18
CA THR A 229 -3.12 5.76 -16.90
C THR A 229 -1.70 5.95 -16.37
N ARG A 230 -0.67 5.95 -17.24
CA ARG A 230 0.73 6.13 -16.85
C ARG A 230 1.00 7.48 -16.19
N TYR A 231 0.30 8.53 -16.60
CA TYR A 231 0.54 9.89 -16.10
C TYR A 231 -0.47 10.35 -15.06
N LEU A 232 -1.70 9.87 -15.16
CA LEU A 232 -2.85 10.35 -14.38
C LEU A 232 -3.50 9.26 -13.52
N GLY A 233 -2.96 8.05 -13.51
CA GLY A 233 -3.53 6.95 -12.72
C GLY A 233 -3.22 7.03 -11.23
N SER A 234 -4.07 6.38 -10.43
CA SER A 234 -3.96 6.29 -8.97
C SER A 234 -4.70 5.04 -8.45
N PRO A 235 -4.28 4.44 -7.31
CA PRO A 235 -3.02 4.71 -6.61
C PRO A 235 -1.79 4.31 -7.43
N VAL A 236 -0.63 4.80 -7.02
CA VAL A 236 0.66 4.49 -7.67
C VAL A 236 1.45 3.55 -6.78
N ILE A 237 1.88 2.41 -7.32
CA ILE A 237 2.85 1.54 -6.66
C ILE A 237 4.26 2.01 -7.02
N VAL A 238 5.08 2.20 -5.99
CA VAL A 238 6.50 2.58 -6.11
C VAL A 238 7.35 1.40 -5.72
N ARG A 239 8.34 1.10 -6.54
CA ARG A 239 9.48 0.26 -6.19
C ARG A 239 10.71 1.14 -6.08
N ALA A 240 11.37 1.09 -4.93
CA ALA A 240 12.67 1.71 -4.70
C ALA A 240 13.67 0.62 -4.28
N ASP A 241 14.84 0.62 -4.92
CA ASP A 241 15.90 -0.35 -4.66
C ASP A 241 17.10 0.36 -4.03
N ARG A 242 17.82 -0.34 -3.15
CA ARG A 242 19.09 0.13 -2.62
C ARG A 242 20.13 0.15 -3.74
N ARG A 243 21.00 1.13 -3.72
CA ARG A 243 22.20 1.09 -4.58
C ARG A 243 23.12 0.00 -4.04
N HIS A 244 23.48 -0.94 -4.90
CA HIS A 244 24.62 -1.81 -4.68
C HIS A 244 25.81 -1.07 -5.30
N ASP A 245 26.72 -0.62 -4.45
CA ASP A 245 28.03 -0.07 -4.88
C ASP A 245 28.92 -1.17 -5.41
#